data_c68c7ef1ede8c098f87f4134c4691d13
#
_entry.id   c68c7ef1ede8c098f87f4134c4691d13
#
_cell.length_a   1.000
_cell.length_b   1.000
_cell.length_c   1.000
_cell.angle_alpha   90.00
_cell.angle_beta   90.00
_cell.angle_gamma   90.00
#
_symmetry.space_group_name_H-M   'P 1'
#
loop_
_entity.id
_entity.type
_entity.pdbx_description
1 polymer ?
#
loop_
_entity_poly.entity_id
_entity_poly.type
_entity_poly.pdbx_seq_one_letter_code
_entity_poly.pdbx_strand_id
1 'polypeptide(L)'
;MIFQAPAPTPWPTPKGPDPQALFERYFHDLVNKTWGNISPLYRLDTFDYVILIVYFAILATLAVYGAYRIKQVIDFWRYRKFVPQPAGRFAEADLPRITVQLPLFNELYVVERLVKAVTEIDYPREKLEIQVLDDSTDETINVAKAVVAKYAAQGFDIQYIHRFDRTGFKAGALENGNKTAKGELFAIFDADFVPKPDCLRKLVDYFTDPLVGCAQMRWSHINGRYNLLTRLQTIMLDGHFVVEQTTRNRTGGFFNFNGTAGIWRRKAIDTSGGWQHDTLTEDTDLSFRAQLMGWKFVYLLDEEAPAEIPVEINAFKAQQRRWAKGVMQVGLKLYPRIWLAPLPLRVKLEMFFRLTGNISYPLMIVASFLQFPLLLVRYNQPFYHLMILDLPLLIFSSISVVLFYGSAVWYLDQKRAPRLLHLPLVMGLGIGLAFSNARAVLEALLGVKSEFVRTPKYRVEEASDATWKRKKYKRKRGLLPLLELGFAIYFLLAIIYSARLHMWGTIPFLLLFFFGFGYMGLMSLLQTASGKRLAALWRPLKPSNTT
;
A
#
# COMPACT_ATOMS: atom_id res chain seq x y z
N MET A 1 11.62 68.97 -74.69
CA MET A 1 11.02 69.02 -73.32
C MET A 1 10.44 67.65 -73.05
N ILE A 2 11.10 66.86 -72.29
CA ILE A 2 10.66 65.51 -71.91
C ILE A 2 10.10 65.65 -70.46
N PHE A 3 8.80 65.49 -70.31
CA PHE A 3 8.14 65.45 -69.01
C PHE A 3 8.48 64.13 -68.32
N GLN A 4 9.28 64.18 -67.25
CA GLN A 4 9.45 63.06 -66.30
C GLN A 4 8.24 63.06 -65.37
N ALA A 5 7.52 61.94 -65.31
CA ALA A 5 6.46 61.69 -64.37
C ALA A 5 7.09 61.46 -63.00
N PRO A 6 6.51 61.95 -61.89
CA PRO A 6 7.01 61.71 -60.55
C PRO A 6 6.84 60.22 -60.17
N ALA A 7 7.88 59.68 -59.51
CA ALA A 7 7.87 58.32 -59.01
C ALA A 7 6.73 58.07 -57.97
N PRO A 8 6.05 56.89 -58.02
CA PRO A 8 4.95 56.63 -57.13
C PRO A 8 5.48 56.53 -55.69
N THR A 9 4.87 57.27 -54.76
CA THR A 9 5.10 57.17 -53.35
C THR A 9 4.76 55.77 -52.89
N PRO A 10 5.66 55.10 -52.09
CA PRO A 10 5.34 53.77 -51.58
C PRO A 10 4.14 53.87 -50.62
N TRP A 11 3.18 52.96 -50.83
CA TRP A 11 2.03 52.82 -49.93
C TRP A 11 2.53 52.55 -48.53
N PRO A 12 1.99 53.21 -47.44
CA PRO A 12 2.34 52.88 -46.08
C PRO A 12 1.90 51.44 -45.81
N THR A 13 2.86 50.55 -45.58
CA THR A 13 2.58 49.22 -45.09
C THR A 13 1.90 49.38 -43.71
N PRO A 14 0.68 48.85 -43.54
CA PRO A 14 0.06 48.86 -42.24
C PRO A 14 0.99 48.14 -41.27
N LYS A 15 1.51 48.85 -40.26
CA LYS A 15 2.20 48.23 -39.14
C LYS A 15 1.18 47.28 -38.48
N GLY A 16 1.35 46.00 -38.66
CA GLY A 16 0.60 45.01 -37.90
C GLY A 16 0.73 45.30 -36.40
N PRO A 17 -0.26 44.99 -35.60
CA PRO A 17 -0.18 45.21 -34.18
C PRO A 17 1.08 44.52 -33.64
N ASP A 18 1.80 45.21 -32.73
CA ASP A 18 2.99 44.71 -32.07
C ASP A 18 2.72 43.32 -31.49
N PRO A 19 3.51 42.28 -31.86
CA PRO A 19 3.32 40.94 -31.35
C PRO A 19 3.35 40.85 -29.80
N GLN A 20 4.08 41.77 -29.17
CA GLN A 20 4.16 41.86 -27.72
C GLN A 20 2.88 42.44 -27.12
N ALA A 21 2.33 43.47 -27.73
CA ALA A 21 1.05 44.06 -27.34
C ALA A 21 -0.13 43.12 -27.63
N LEU A 22 -0.06 42.29 -28.72
CA LEU A 22 -1.00 41.23 -28.99
C LEU A 22 -0.93 40.12 -27.95
N PHE A 23 0.28 39.68 -27.57
CA PHE A 23 0.48 38.66 -26.54
C PHE A 23 -0.03 39.16 -25.18
N GLU A 24 0.31 40.38 -24.77
CA GLU A 24 -0.19 40.97 -23.52
C GLU A 24 -1.72 41.11 -23.54
N ARG A 25 -2.31 41.51 -24.66
CA ARG A 25 -3.76 41.62 -24.78
C ARG A 25 -4.44 40.25 -24.75
N TYR A 26 -3.93 39.26 -25.49
CA TYR A 26 -4.42 37.88 -25.43
C TYR A 26 -4.19 37.25 -24.07
N PHE A 27 -3.06 37.50 -23.44
CA PHE A 27 -2.76 37.01 -22.08
C PHE A 27 -3.67 37.70 -21.05
N HIS A 28 -3.86 38.99 -21.13
CA HIS A 28 -4.82 39.73 -20.30
C HIS A 28 -6.27 39.30 -20.58
N ASP A 29 -6.68 39.08 -21.80
CA ASP A 29 -8.00 38.55 -22.14
C ASP A 29 -8.18 37.10 -21.72
N LEU A 30 -7.17 36.26 -21.84
CA LEU A 30 -7.17 34.89 -21.33
C LEU A 30 -7.24 34.89 -19.80
N VAL A 31 -6.43 35.71 -19.14
CA VAL A 31 -6.44 35.91 -17.69
C VAL A 31 -7.79 36.48 -17.26
N ASN A 32 -8.32 37.48 -17.91
CA ASN A 32 -9.61 38.09 -17.57
C ASN A 32 -10.81 37.20 -17.92
N LYS A 33 -10.78 36.45 -19.02
CA LYS A 33 -11.84 35.47 -19.35
C LYS A 33 -11.78 34.21 -18.51
N THR A 34 -10.58 33.78 -18.08
CA THR A 34 -10.41 32.60 -17.23
C THR A 34 -10.55 32.96 -15.74
N TRP A 35 -10.32 34.22 -15.37
CA TRP A 35 -10.19 34.70 -13.99
C TRP A 35 -10.94 36.00 -13.70
N GLY A 36 -11.63 36.53 -14.65
CA GLY A 36 -12.13 37.88 -14.59
C GLY A 36 -13.64 38.03 -14.65
N ASN A 37 -14.25 37.90 -13.56
CA ASN A 37 -15.23 38.84 -13.01
C ASN A 37 -15.10 38.78 -11.49
N ILE A 38 -13.90 39.10 -11.00
CA ILE A 38 -13.72 39.33 -9.57
C ILE A 38 -14.54 40.58 -9.30
N SER A 39 -15.66 40.40 -8.63
CA SER A 39 -16.37 41.53 -8.04
C SER A 39 -15.36 42.25 -7.15
N PRO A 40 -15.00 43.51 -7.43
CA PRO A 40 -14.02 44.27 -6.61
C PRO A 40 -14.48 44.48 -5.18
N LEU A 41 -15.66 43.95 -4.83
CA LEU A 41 -16.33 44.10 -3.53
C LEU A 41 -16.28 42.83 -2.67
N TYR A 42 -15.79 41.66 -3.18
CA TYR A 42 -15.70 40.47 -2.32
C TYR A 42 -14.48 40.57 -1.41
N ARG A 43 -14.73 40.84 -0.15
CA ARG A 43 -13.73 40.72 0.93
C ARG A 43 -13.88 39.37 1.59
N LEU A 44 -12.77 38.67 1.78
CA LEU A 44 -12.75 37.43 2.57
C LEU A 44 -13.35 37.72 3.94
N ASP A 45 -14.30 36.91 4.32
CA ASP A 45 -14.85 36.93 5.67
C ASP A 45 -14.08 35.97 6.60
N THR A 46 -14.47 35.94 7.88
CA THR A 46 -13.82 35.08 8.87
C THR A 46 -13.92 33.61 8.50
N PHE A 47 -15.02 33.18 7.87
CA PHE A 47 -15.23 31.79 7.45
C PHE A 47 -14.26 31.38 6.32
N ASP A 48 -14.06 32.25 5.34
CA ASP A 48 -13.11 32.05 4.26
C ASP A 48 -11.67 31.89 4.78
N TYR A 49 -11.26 32.76 5.72
CA TYR A 49 -9.95 32.64 6.37
C TYR A 49 -9.80 31.31 7.11
N VAL A 50 -10.80 30.85 7.84
CA VAL A 50 -10.76 29.56 8.53
C VAL A 50 -10.59 28.42 7.52
N ILE A 51 -11.35 28.42 6.42
CA ILE A 51 -11.20 27.42 5.34
C ILE A 51 -9.79 27.41 4.79
N LEU A 52 -9.25 28.57 4.44
CA LEU A 52 -7.90 28.70 3.88
C LEU A 52 -6.83 28.24 4.87
N ILE A 53 -6.91 28.66 6.14
CA ILE A 53 -5.94 28.27 7.18
C ILE A 53 -5.94 26.74 7.36
N VAL A 54 -7.12 26.13 7.52
CA VAL A 54 -7.24 24.67 7.69
C VAL A 54 -6.72 23.95 6.45
N TYR A 55 -7.10 24.41 5.26
CA TYR A 55 -6.63 23.82 4.01
C TYR A 55 -5.10 23.88 3.88
N PHE A 56 -4.50 25.06 4.07
CA PHE A 56 -3.06 25.20 3.95
C PHE A 56 -2.29 24.44 5.05
N ALA A 57 -2.82 24.36 6.26
CA ALA A 57 -2.23 23.55 7.33
C ALA A 57 -2.22 22.06 6.96
N ILE A 58 -3.32 21.55 6.38
CA ILE A 58 -3.39 20.16 5.88
C ILE A 58 -2.41 19.97 4.72
N LEU A 59 -2.41 20.88 3.74
CA LEU A 59 -1.55 20.76 2.57
C LEU A 59 -0.06 20.84 2.94
N ALA A 60 0.32 21.73 3.87
CA ALA A 60 1.66 21.81 4.42
C ALA A 60 2.08 20.51 5.13
N THR A 61 1.19 19.94 5.94
CA THR A 61 1.44 18.63 6.58
C THR A 61 1.68 17.55 5.53
N LEU A 62 0.81 17.45 4.52
CA LEU A 62 0.97 16.48 3.43
C LEU A 62 2.24 16.73 2.61
N ALA A 63 2.64 17.99 2.41
CA ALA A 63 3.88 18.36 1.74
C ALA A 63 5.12 17.92 2.52
N VAL A 64 5.11 17.97 3.86
CA VAL A 64 6.20 17.44 4.70
C VAL A 64 6.36 15.93 4.49
N TYR A 65 5.26 15.16 4.47
CA TYR A 65 5.31 13.72 4.12
C TYR A 65 5.75 13.51 2.67
N GLY A 66 5.36 14.40 1.76
CA GLY A 66 5.81 14.40 0.37
C GLY A 66 7.32 14.64 0.24
N ALA A 67 7.87 15.62 0.95
CA ALA A 67 9.31 15.89 0.99
C ALA A 67 10.09 14.68 1.53
N TYR A 68 9.60 14.04 2.59
CA TYR A 68 10.19 12.81 3.09
C TYR A 68 10.15 11.69 2.03
N ARG A 69 9.07 11.55 1.27
CA ARG A 69 8.96 10.57 0.18
C ARG A 69 9.94 10.88 -0.97
N ILE A 70 10.12 12.14 -1.34
CA ILE A 70 11.13 12.56 -2.33
C ILE A 70 12.53 12.18 -1.83
N LYS A 71 12.84 12.44 -0.55
CA LYS A 71 14.10 11.98 0.06
C LYS A 71 14.29 10.49 -0.09
N GLN A 72 13.25 9.66 0.18
CA GLN A 72 13.35 8.21 -0.01
C GLN A 72 13.63 7.82 -1.46
N VAL A 73 13.05 8.51 -2.44
CA VAL A 73 13.34 8.28 -3.87
C VAL A 73 14.80 8.62 -4.18
N ILE A 74 15.30 9.75 -3.71
CA ILE A 74 16.71 10.14 -3.90
C ILE A 74 17.65 9.11 -3.28
N ASP A 75 17.39 8.72 -2.03
CA ASP A 75 18.18 7.72 -1.32
C ASP A 75 18.13 6.35 -2.02
N PHE A 76 16.96 5.94 -2.53
CA PHE A 76 16.82 4.72 -3.32
C PHE A 76 17.76 4.72 -4.53
N TRP A 77 17.69 5.76 -5.36
CA TRP A 77 18.52 5.85 -6.57
C TRP A 77 20.02 5.93 -6.25
N ARG A 78 20.39 6.55 -5.12
CA ARG A 78 21.77 6.66 -4.65
C ARG A 78 22.30 5.34 -4.11
N TYR A 79 21.51 4.62 -3.30
CA TYR A 79 22.00 3.49 -2.51
C TYR A 79 21.52 2.11 -3.02
N ARG A 80 20.67 2.00 -4.04
CA ARG A 80 20.12 0.72 -4.52
C ARG A 80 21.17 -0.31 -4.94
N LYS A 81 22.35 0.14 -5.36
CA LYS A 81 23.44 -0.73 -5.78
C LYS A 81 24.27 -1.31 -4.62
N PHE A 82 24.11 -0.78 -3.40
CA PHE A 82 24.81 -1.29 -2.21
C PHE A 82 24.05 -2.51 -1.67
N VAL A 83 24.23 -3.65 -2.34
CA VAL A 83 23.58 -4.90 -1.93
C VAL A 83 24.27 -5.42 -0.67
N PRO A 84 23.55 -5.76 0.42
CA PRO A 84 24.14 -6.39 1.60
C PRO A 84 24.82 -7.69 1.18
N GLN A 85 25.98 -7.95 1.75
CA GLN A 85 26.69 -9.22 1.56
C GLN A 85 26.70 -9.99 2.87
N PRO A 86 26.57 -11.33 2.84
CA PRO A 86 26.74 -12.14 4.02
C PRO A 86 28.17 -12.03 4.56
N ALA A 87 28.36 -12.10 5.88
CA ALA A 87 29.67 -12.05 6.51
C ALA A 87 30.52 -13.29 6.18
N GLY A 88 29.87 -14.41 5.88
CA GLY A 88 30.49 -15.68 5.50
C GLY A 88 29.51 -16.57 4.77
N ARG A 89 29.88 -17.83 4.56
CA ARG A 89 29.00 -18.88 4.03
C ARG A 89 29.07 -20.10 4.91
N PHE A 90 27.93 -20.73 5.16
CA PHE A 90 27.91 -22.01 5.83
C PHE A 90 28.42 -23.11 4.93
N ALA A 91 29.30 -24.00 5.43
CA ALA A 91 29.52 -25.26 4.78
C ALA A 91 28.26 -26.12 4.84
N GLU A 92 28.08 -27.06 3.92
CA GLU A 92 26.87 -27.91 3.86
C GLU A 92 26.61 -28.64 5.17
N ALA A 93 27.69 -29.12 5.81
CA ALA A 93 27.61 -29.77 7.13
C ALA A 93 27.19 -28.85 8.27
N ASP A 94 27.53 -27.54 8.17
CA ASP A 94 27.32 -26.54 9.22
C ASP A 94 26.04 -25.72 9.05
N LEU A 95 25.24 -26.01 8.01
CA LEU A 95 23.95 -25.33 7.79
C LEU A 95 23.08 -25.40 9.06
N PRO A 96 22.51 -24.28 9.52
CA PRO A 96 21.66 -24.28 10.71
C PRO A 96 20.34 -25.03 10.47
N ARG A 97 19.74 -25.57 11.50
CA ARG A 97 18.40 -26.13 11.41
C ARG A 97 17.37 -25.02 11.27
N ILE A 98 16.48 -25.17 10.27
CA ILE A 98 15.40 -24.21 9.99
C ILE A 98 14.05 -24.87 10.26
N THR A 99 13.19 -24.18 11.03
CA THR A 99 11.76 -24.50 11.13
C THR A 99 10.98 -23.56 10.22
N VAL A 100 10.28 -24.13 9.22
CA VAL A 100 9.36 -23.38 8.36
C VAL A 100 7.99 -23.36 9.02
N GLN A 101 7.49 -22.18 9.37
CA GLN A 101 6.20 -21.98 10.02
C GLN A 101 5.15 -21.50 9.01
N LEU A 102 4.04 -22.21 8.89
CA LEU A 102 2.95 -21.97 7.95
C LEU A 102 1.66 -21.67 8.72
N PRO A 103 1.44 -20.40 9.12
CA PRO A 103 0.22 -20.02 9.85
C PRO A 103 -1.00 -20.05 8.91
N LEU A 104 -2.05 -20.81 9.29
CA LEU A 104 -3.27 -21.00 8.52
C LEU A 104 -4.50 -20.55 9.32
N PHE A 105 -5.47 -19.97 8.63
CA PHE A 105 -6.82 -19.76 9.14
C PHE A 105 -7.84 -19.70 8.01
N ASN A 106 -8.65 -20.78 7.87
CA ASN A 106 -9.68 -20.89 6.84
C ASN A 106 -9.13 -20.69 5.40
N GLU A 107 -8.02 -21.32 5.04
CA GLU A 107 -7.27 -21.14 3.78
C GLU A 107 -7.48 -22.31 2.80
N LEU A 108 -8.71 -22.81 2.70
CA LEU A 108 -9.12 -24.02 1.97
C LEU A 108 -8.50 -24.17 0.57
N TYR A 109 -8.39 -23.05 -0.17
CA TYR A 109 -8.02 -23.11 -1.59
C TYR A 109 -6.50 -23.07 -1.85
N VAL A 110 -5.70 -22.70 -0.87
CA VAL A 110 -4.27 -22.42 -1.05
C VAL A 110 -3.34 -23.28 -0.19
N VAL A 111 -3.86 -23.97 0.84
CA VAL A 111 -3.05 -24.76 1.78
C VAL A 111 -2.23 -25.85 1.08
N GLU A 112 -2.84 -26.59 0.14
CA GLU A 112 -2.14 -27.64 -0.60
C GLU A 112 -0.99 -27.10 -1.46
N ARG A 113 -1.23 -25.97 -2.15
CA ARG A 113 -0.22 -25.27 -2.94
C ARG A 113 0.96 -24.82 -2.08
N LEU A 114 0.68 -24.22 -0.90
CA LEU A 114 1.70 -23.75 0.01
C LEU A 114 2.58 -24.92 0.52
N VAL A 115 1.97 -25.98 1.07
CA VAL A 115 2.73 -27.12 1.62
C VAL A 115 3.56 -27.78 0.52
N LYS A 116 3.01 -27.96 -0.68
CA LYS A 116 3.76 -28.46 -1.83
C LYS A 116 4.98 -27.59 -2.12
N ALA A 117 4.84 -26.27 -2.25
CA ALA A 117 5.95 -25.36 -2.54
C ALA A 117 7.04 -25.40 -1.46
N VAL A 118 6.64 -25.54 -0.18
CA VAL A 118 7.59 -25.64 0.94
C VAL A 118 8.33 -26.96 0.96
N THR A 119 7.68 -28.06 0.57
CA THR A 119 8.36 -29.38 0.46
C THR A 119 9.31 -29.49 -0.75
N GLU A 120 9.21 -28.57 -1.71
CA GLU A 120 10.11 -28.45 -2.85
C GLU A 120 11.34 -27.53 -2.58
N ILE A 121 11.46 -26.97 -1.36
CA ILE A 121 12.61 -26.12 -0.99
C ILE A 121 13.90 -26.96 -0.96
N ASP A 122 14.94 -26.43 -1.61
CA ASP A 122 16.29 -26.99 -1.64
C ASP A 122 17.02 -26.70 -0.31
N TYR A 123 16.84 -27.61 0.65
CA TYR A 123 17.54 -27.58 1.94
C TYR A 123 17.67 -29.02 2.48
N PRO A 124 18.74 -29.37 3.21
CA PRO A 124 18.90 -30.72 3.76
C PRO A 124 17.71 -31.13 4.61
N ARG A 125 17.08 -32.26 4.28
CA ARG A 125 15.82 -32.70 4.94
C ARG A 125 15.97 -32.89 6.43
N GLU A 126 17.11 -33.36 6.91
CA GLU A 126 17.43 -33.54 8.31
C GLU A 126 17.57 -32.23 9.07
N LYS A 127 17.76 -31.11 8.35
CA LYS A 127 17.89 -29.75 8.89
C LYS A 127 16.66 -28.87 8.63
N LEU A 128 15.61 -29.44 8.00
CA LEU A 128 14.36 -28.75 7.67
C LEU A 128 13.18 -29.35 8.40
N GLU A 129 12.61 -28.60 9.32
CA GLU A 129 11.34 -28.90 9.99
C GLU A 129 10.22 -28.02 9.39
N ILE A 130 9.03 -28.57 9.20
CA ILE A 130 7.84 -27.84 8.70
C ILE A 130 6.75 -27.92 9.75
N GLN A 131 6.24 -26.78 10.21
CA GLN A 131 5.10 -26.66 11.10
C GLN A 131 3.91 -26.03 10.39
N VAL A 132 2.83 -26.77 10.24
CA VAL A 132 1.55 -26.26 9.75
C VAL A 132 0.73 -25.82 10.96
N LEU A 133 0.68 -24.51 11.22
CA LEU A 133 0.06 -23.89 12.40
C LEU A 133 -1.37 -23.49 12.06
N ASP A 134 -2.33 -24.35 12.36
CA ASP A 134 -3.71 -24.22 11.88
C ASP A 134 -4.68 -23.76 12.99
N ASP A 135 -5.26 -22.59 12.80
CA ASP A 135 -6.33 -22.02 13.62
C ASP A 135 -7.71 -22.11 12.94
N SER A 136 -7.85 -22.92 11.87
CA SER A 136 -9.07 -22.99 11.04
C SER A 136 -10.25 -23.57 11.79
N THR A 137 -11.45 -23.19 11.34
CA THR A 137 -12.74 -23.63 11.87
C THR A 137 -13.66 -24.21 10.77
N ASP A 138 -13.11 -24.41 9.57
CA ASP A 138 -13.82 -24.93 8.40
C ASP A 138 -13.13 -26.17 7.82
N GLU A 139 -13.49 -26.54 6.59
CA GLU A 139 -12.96 -27.72 5.89
C GLU A 139 -11.43 -27.67 5.68
N THR A 140 -10.79 -26.52 5.88
CA THR A 140 -9.32 -26.37 5.81
C THR A 140 -8.62 -27.35 6.74
N ILE A 141 -9.21 -27.64 7.93
CA ILE A 141 -8.69 -28.60 8.91
C ILE A 141 -8.42 -29.96 8.26
N ASN A 142 -9.42 -30.49 7.54
CA ASN A 142 -9.34 -31.82 6.94
C ASN A 142 -8.31 -31.84 5.80
N VAL A 143 -8.29 -30.80 4.96
CA VAL A 143 -7.34 -30.68 3.84
C VAL A 143 -5.91 -30.56 4.38
N ALA A 144 -5.68 -29.70 5.38
CA ALA A 144 -4.36 -29.52 5.99
C ALA A 144 -3.84 -30.81 6.63
N LYS A 145 -4.68 -31.54 7.40
CA LYS A 145 -4.32 -32.84 7.98
C LYS A 145 -3.94 -33.87 6.90
N ALA A 146 -4.73 -33.97 5.84
CA ALA A 146 -4.48 -34.93 4.77
C ALA A 146 -3.17 -34.60 4.03
N VAL A 147 -2.90 -33.33 3.75
CA VAL A 147 -1.67 -32.89 3.08
C VAL A 147 -0.45 -33.15 3.95
N VAL A 148 -0.52 -32.82 5.25
CA VAL A 148 0.58 -33.11 6.21
C VAL A 148 0.84 -34.60 6.29
N ALA A 149 -0.18 -35.44 6.45
CA ALA A 149 -0.03 -36.91 6.50
C ALA A 149 0.63 -37.45 5.24
N LYS A 150 0.25 -36.95 4.05
CA LYS A 150 0.86 -37.34 2.77
C LYS A 150 2.37 -37.08 2.73
N TYR A 151 2.83 -35.90 3.15
CA TYR A 151 4.26 -35.57 3.11
C TYR A 151 5.04 -36.19 4.27
N ALA A 152 4.44 -36.36 5.45
CA ALA A 152 5.04 -37.13 6.53
C ALA A 152 5.34 -38.57 6.13
N ALA A 153 4.41 -39.24 5.38
CA ALA A 153 4.62 -40.57 4.82
C ALA A 153 5.76 -40.62 3.77
N GLN A 154 6.15 -39.47 3.19
CA GLN A 154 7.29 -39.35 2.27
C GLN A 154 8.61 -39.02 2.99
N GLY A 155 8.63 -39.03 4.35
CA GLY A 155 9.80 -38.84 5.18
C GLY A 155 10.16 -37.37 5.44
N PHE A 156 9.24 -36.43 5.24
CA PHE A 156 9.44 -35.04 5.67
C PHE A 156 9.20 -34.89 7.19
N ASP A 157 10.05 -34.10 7.87
CA ASP A 157 9.80 -33.67 9.27
C ASP A 157 8.73 -32.55 9.24
N ILE A 158 7.48 -32.95 9.07
CA ILE A 158 6.32 -32.05 8.95
C ILE A 158 5.28 -32.36 10.03
N GLN A 159 4.83 -31.33 10.75
CA GLN A 159 3.88 -31.46 11.85
C GLN A 159 2.64 -30.61 11.61
N TYR A 160 1.46 -31.16 11.96
CA TYR A 160 0.21 -30.43 12.00
C TYR A 160 -0.08 -30.02 13.46
N ILE A 161 -0.12 -28.70 13.71
CA ILE A 161 -0.35 -28.12 15.02
C ILE A 161 -1.65 -27.30 14.95
N HIS A 162 -2.73 -27.85 15.52
CA HIS A 162 -4.03 -27.19 15.55
C HIS A 162 -4.32 -26.58 16.91
N ARG A 163 -4.86 -25.37 16.94
CA ARG A 163 -5.33 -24.68 18.14
C ARG A 163 -6.84 -24.48 18.06
N PHE A 164 -7.54 -24.83 19.14
CA PHE A 164 -8.95 -24.50 19.33
C PHE A 164 -9.13 -23.06 19.84
N ASP A 165 -8.25 -22.60 20.72
CA ASP A 165 -8.19 -21.22 21.16
C ASP A 165 -7.35 -20.39 20.19
N ARG A 166 -7.99 -19.43 19.55
CA ARG A 166 -7.38 -18.54 18.58
C ARG A 166 -6.83 -17.25 19.20
N THR A 167 -6.61 -17.21 20.50
CA THR A 167 -6.05 -16.04 21.21
C THR A 167 -4.73 -15.61 20.55
N GLY A 168 -4.61 -14.32 20.26
CA GLY A 168 -3.43 -13.74 19.60
C GLY A 168 -3.37 -13.99 18.09
N PHE A 169 -4.36 -14.65 17.48
CA PHE A 169 -4.43 -14.86 16.02
C PHE A 169 -3.11 -15.47 15.48
N LYS A 170 -2.55 -14.87 14.41
CA LYS A 170 -1.28 -15.30 13.82
C LYS A 170 -0.10 -15.22 14.80
N ALA A 171 0.02 -14.12 15.56
CA ALA A 171 1.06 -13.99 16.59
C ALA A 171 1.00 -15.16 17.59
N GLY A 172 -0.21 -15.47 18.09
CA GLY A 172 -0.40 -16.59 18.99
C GLY A 172 -0.12 -17.96 18.35
N ALA A 173 -0.39 -18.14 17.05
CA ALA A 173 -0.05 -19.37 16.34
C ALA A 173 1.47 -19.54 16.21
N LEU A 174 2.19 -18.49 15.82
CA LEU A 174 3.65 -18.48 15.73
C LEU A 174 4.30 -18.72 17.12
N GLU A 175 3.83 -18.02 18.15
CA GLU A 175 4.33 -18.20 19.52
C GLU A 175 4.09 -19.62 20.04
N ASN A 176 2.93 -20.23 19.71
CA ASN A 176 2.67 -21.61 20.06
C ASN A 176 3.57 -22.59 19.30
N GLY A 177 3.82 -22.36 18.01
CA GLY A 177 4.75 -23.15 17.21
C GLY A 177 6.19 -23.08 17.75
N ASN A 178 6.63 -21.91 18.24
CA ASN A 178 7.96 -21.71 18.81
C ASN A 178 8.27 -22.66 19.98
N LYS A 179 7.25 -23.09 20.75
CA LYS A 179 7.43 -23.98 21.91
C LYS A 179 7.96 -25.37 21.53
N THR A 180 7.59 -25.85 20.34
CA THR A 180 7.96 -27.19 19.86
C THR A 180 8.94 -27.17 18.70
N ALA A 181 9.24 -25.98 18.17
CA ALA A 181 10.16 -25.81 17.04
C ALA A 181 11.59 -26.23 17.40
N LYS A 182 12.23 -27.00 16.51
CA LYS A 182 13.58 -27.53 16.66
C LYS A 182 14.65 -26.63 16.05
N GLY A 183 14.25 -25.68 15.18
CA GLY A 183 15.16 -24.82 14.42
C GLY A 183 15.74 -23.67 15.24
N GLU A 184 16.95 -23.28 14.89
CA GLU A 184 17.61 -22.05 15.37
C GLU A 184 17.13 -20.83 14.59
N LEU A 185 16.67 -21.08 13.36
CA LEU A 185 16.10 -20.11 12.44
C LEU A 185 14.65 -20.47 12.11
N PHE A 186 13.79 -19.45 11.99
CA PHE A 186 12.37 -19.61 11.64
C PHE A 186 12.07 -18.94 10.31
N ALA A 187 11.73 -19.72 9.30
CA ALA A 187 11.22 -19.21 8.03
C ALA A 187 9.69 -19.15 8.10
N ILE A 188 9.10 -18.02 7.72
CA ILE A 188 7.64 -17.82 7.82
C ILE A 188 7.07 -17.57 6.43
N PHE A 189 6.05 -18.37 6.05
CA PHE A 189 5.31 -18.18 4.80
C PHE A 189 3.80 -18.21 5.05
N ASP A 190 3.13 -17.12 4.68
CA ASP A 190 1.67 -17.04 4.70
C ASP A 190 1.06 -17.92 3.59
N ALA A 191 -0.20 -18.29 3.73
CA ALA A 191 -0.89 -19.24 2.87
C ALA A 191 -0.95 -18.85 1.38
N ASP A 192 -0.83 -17.56 1.07
CA ASP A 192 -0.85 -17.03 -0.30
C ASP A 192 0.50 -17.01 -0.99
N PHE A 193 1.58 -17.38 -0.30
CA PHE A 193 2.93 -17.42 -0.86
C PHE A 193 3.25 -18.73 -1.55
N VAL A 194 4.12 -18.65 -2.55
CA VAL A 194 4.71 -19.78 -3.25
C VAL A 194 6.23 -19.58 -3.24
N PRO A 195 6.93 -19.99 -2.16
CA PRO A 195 8.37 -19.82 -2.06
C PRO A 195 9.08 -20.56 -3.21
N LYS A 196 10.16 -19.95 -3.72
CA LYS A 196 11.03 -20.59 -4.71
C LYS A 196 11.89 -21.66 -4.03
N PRO A 197 12.28 -22.73 -4.72
CA PRO A 197 13.10 -23.79 -4.13
C PRO A 197 14.40 -23.30 -3.47
N ASP A 198 15.08 -22.32 -4.06
CA ASP A 198 16.36 -21.79 -3.60
C ASP A 198 16.27 -20.70 -2.50
N CYS A 199 15.04 -20.37 -2.05
CA CYS A 199 14.81 -19.21 -1.20
C CYS A 199 15.56 -19.26 0.14
N LEU A 200 15.62 -20.42 0.80
CA LEU A 200 16.34 -20.54 2.08
C LEU A 200 17.85 -20.47 1.89
N ARG A 201 18.39 -21.06 0.82
CA ARG A 201 19.82 -20.99 0.48
C ARG A 201 20.30 -19.56 0.28
N LYS A 202 19.50 -18.72 -0.34
CA LYS A 202 19.81 -17.31 -0.59
C LYS A 202 19.78 -16.44 0.67
N LEU A 203 19.06 -16.87 1.71
CA LEU A 203 18.90 -16.12 2.95
C LEU A 203 19.82 -16.59 4.07
N VAL A 204 20.13 -17.87 4.14
CA VAL A 204 20.75 -18.51 5.30
C VAL A 204 22.13 -17.94 5.63
N ASP A 205 22.96 -17.66 4.62
CA ASP A 205 24.32 -17.19 4.80
C ASP A 205 24.41 -15.83 5.50
N TYR A 206 23.37 -15.02 5.48
CA TYR A 206 23.35 -13.76 6.24
C TYR A 206 23.38 -13.98 7.75
N PHE A 207 22.98 -15.16 8.21
CA PHE A 207 22.98 -15.54 9.64
C PHE A 207 24.36 -16.01 10.12
N THR A 208 25.38 -16.02 9.28
CA THR A 208 26.79 -16.13 9.71
C THR A 208 27.22 -14.93 10.56
N ASP A 209 26.62 -13.73 10.38
CA ASP A 209 26.71 -12.63 11.34
C ASP A 209 25.74 -12.91 12.51
N PRO A 210 26.28 -13.12 13.75
CA PRO A 210 25.46 -13.42 14.93
C PRO A 210 24.51 -12.29 15.31
N LEU A 211 24.71 -11.07 14.82
CA LEU A 211 23.85 -9.91 15.07
C LEU A 211 22.67 -9.82 14.09
N VAL A 212 22.64 -10.60 13.03
CA VAL A 212 21.52 -10.62 12.11
C VAL A 212 20.36 -11.36 12.76
N GLY A 213 19.27 -10.61 13.03
CA GLY A 213 18.04 -11.12 13.61
C GLY A 213 16.98 -11.49 12.59
N CYS A 214 16.97 -10.84 11.42
CA CYS A 214 15.99 -11.11 10.37
C CYS A 214 16.56 -10.85 8.97
N ALA A 215 16.22 -11.71 8.01
CA ALA A 215 16.47 -11.52 6.57
C ALA A 215 15.16 -11.71 5.81
N GLN A 216 14.81 -10.76 4.92
CA GLN A 216 13.55 -10.75 4.19
C GLN A 216 13.74 -10.59 2.69
N MET A 217 12.94 -11.32 1.92
CA MET A 217 12.82 -11.21 0.47
C MET A 217 11.77 -10.17 0.07
N ARG A 218 11.86 -9.68 -1.17
CA ARG A 218 10.86 -8.82 -1.79
C ARG A 218 9.61 -9.62 -2.19
N TRP A 219 8.44 -9.12 -1.86
CA TRP A 219 7.21 -9.71 -2.40
C TRP A 219 7.09 -9.42 -3.89
N SER A 220 6.72 -10.45 -4.65
CA SER A 220 6.27 -10.32 -6.04
C SER A 220 4.84 -10.87 -6.16
N HIS A 221 4.20 -10.68 -7.32
CA HIS A 221 2.74 -10.83 -7.40
C HIS A 221 2.36 -11.85 -8.48
N ILE A 222 1.80 -13.02 -8.08
CA ILE A 222 1.39 -14.09 -8.98
C ILE A 222 0.29 -13.59 -9.93
N ASN A 223 -0.74 -12.95 -9.39
CA ASN A 223 -1.93 -12.50 -10.11
C ASN A 223 -1.97 -10.99 -10.37
N GLY A 224 -0.82 -10.32 -10.40
CA GLY A 224 -0.72 -8.86 -10.54
C GLY A 224 -1.34 -8.29 -11.82
N ARG A 225 -1.55 -9.11 -12.86
CA ARG A 225 -2.16 -8.70 -14.15
C ARG A 225 -3.64 -9.09 -14.29
N TYR A 226 -4.24 -9.68 -13.29
CA TYR A 226 -5.57 -10.26 -13.36
C TYR A 226 -6.66 -9.24 -13.71
N ASN A 227 -6.73 -8.11 -13.00
CA ASN A 227 -7.70 -7.04 -13.23
C ASN A 227 -7.09 -5.66 -12.95
N LEU A 228 -7.86 -4.57 -13.12
CA LEU A 228 -7.38 -3.22 -12.83
C LEU A 228 -6.94 -3.08 -11.36
N LEU A 229 -7.73 -3.59 -10.41
CA LEU A 229 -7.41 -3.53 -8.99
C LEU A 229 -6.07 -4.19 -8.68
N THR A 230 -5.81 -5.40 -9.21
CA THR A 230 -4.54 -6.10 -8.97
C THR A 230 -3.36 -5.38 -9.60
N ARG A 231 -3.53 -4.78 -10.80
CA ARG A 231 -2.48 -3.96 -11.45
C ARG A 231 -2.11 -2.74 -10.60
N LEU A 232 -3.11 -2.05 -10.05
CA LEU A 232 -2.87 -0.89 -9.19
C LEU A 232 -2.24 -1.29 -7.85
N GLN A 233 -2.70 -2.38 -7.22
CA GLN A 233 -2.10 -2.93 -6.00
C GLN A 233 -0.64 -3.32 -6.21
N THR A 234 -0.30 -3.94 -7.34
CA THR A 234 1.08 -4.29 -7.68
C THR A 234 1.97 -3.05 -7.63
N ILE A 235 1.57 -1.94 -8.26
CA ILE A 235 2.35 -0.69 -8.24
C ILE A 235 2.48 -0.13 -6.81
N MET A 236 1.40 -0.19 -6.01
CA MET A 236 1.43 0.27 -4.61
C MET A 236 2.40 -0.56 -3.75
N LEU A 237 2.36 -1.87 -3.88
CA LEU A 237 3.25 -2.78 -3.14
C LEU A 237 4.70 -2.69 -3.65
N ASP A 238 4.90 -2.58 -4.96
CA ASP A 238 6.22 -2.35 -5.54
C ASP A 238 6.85 -1.05 -4.98
N GLY A 239 6.08 0.03 -4.80
CA GLY A 239 6.55 1.24 -4.14
C GLY A 239 7.10 0.97 -2.73
N HIS A 240 6.37 0.19 -1.93
CA HIS A 240 6.80 -0.19 -0.59
C HIS A 240 8.03 -1.10 -0.60
N PHE A 241 8.00 -2.20 -1.36
CA PHE A 241 9.06 -3.19 -1.34
C PHE A 241 10.32 -2.73 -2.08
N VAL A 242 10.19 -2.04 -3.21
CA VAL A 242 11.34 -1.59 -3.99
C VAL A 242 11.96 -0.33 -3.40
N VAL A 243 11.17 0.72 -3.15
CA VAL A 243 11.72 2.01 -2.71
C VAL A 243 11.89 2.06 -1.19
N GLU A 244 10.83 1.85 -0.41
CA GLU A 244 10.89 2.06 1.04
C GLU A 244 11.79 1.06 1.76
N GLN A 245 11.56 -0.25 1.58
CA GLN A 245 12.31 -1.28 2.29
C GLN A 245 13.79 -1.23 1.92
N THR A 246 14.10 -1.08 0.62
CA THR A 246 15.47 -0.96 0.15
C THR A 246 16.15 0.27 0.75
N THR A 247 15.52 1.43 0.67
CA THR A 247 16.11 2.68 1.20
C THR A 247 16.40 2.55 2.68
N ARG A 248 15.45 2.09 3.48
CA ARG A 248 15.64 1.93 4.93
C ARG A 248 16.79 0.99 5.24
N ASN A 249 16.81 -0.18 4.63
CA ASN A 249 17.89 -1.15 4.84
C ASN A 249 19.25 -0.56 4.44
N ARG A 250 19.37 0.04 3.23
CA ARG A 250 20.65 0.53 2.70
C ARG A 250 21.18 1.77 3.42
N THR A 251 20.30 2.57 4.01
CA THR A 251 20.69 3.78 4.77
C THR A 251 20.86 3.52 6.26
N GLY A 252 20.71 2.27 6.75
CA GLY A 252 20.78 1.93 8.17
C GLY A 252 19.58 2.44 8.97
N GLY A 253 18.45 2.68 8.32
CA GLY A 253 17.17 2.93 8.94
C GLY A 253 16.51 1.62 9.40
N PHE A 254 15.52 1.74 10.27
CA PHE A 254 14.73 0.58 10.68
C PHE A 254 13.64 0.28 9.65
N PHE A 255 13.51 -1.00 9.29
CA PHE A 255 12.42 -1.46 8.47
C PHE A 255 11.67 -2.63 9.12
N ASN A 256 10.43 -2.83 8.74
CA ASN A 256 9.64 -3.93 9.29
C ASN A 256 9.72 -5.18 8.42
N PHE A 257 9.84 -6.34 9.04
CA PHE A 257 9.43 -7.59 8.44
C PHE A 257 7.93 -7.51 8.14
N ASN A 258 7.53 -7.95 6.95
CA ASN A 258 6.14 -7.82 6.49
C ASN A 258 5.29 -9.06 6.80
N GLY A 259 5.63 -9.77 7.88
CA GLY A 259 4.91 -10.92 8.39
C GLY A 259 5.24 -12.26 7.73
N THR A 260 5.93 -12.26 6.58
CA THR A 260 6.14 -13.46 5.75
C THR A 260 7.32 -13.28 4.79
N ALA A 261 7.73 -14.35 4.12
CA ALA A 261 8.78 -14.36 3.09
C ALA A 261 10.16 -13.94 3.63
N GLY A 262 10.54 -14.49 4.74
CA GLY A 262 11.87 -14.27 5.32
C GLY A 262 12.15 -15.19 6.49
N ILE A 263 13.36 -15.07 7.01
CA ILE A 263 13.91 -15.88 8.09
C ILE A 263 14.18 -15.00 9.30
N TRP A 264 13.83 -15.48 10.47
CA TRP A 264 14.15 -14.89 11.76
C TRP A 264 15.12 -15.79 12.53
N ARG A 265 16.06 -15.20 13.25
CA ARG A 265 16.82 -15.89 14.29
C ARG A 265 15.93 -16.06 15.52
N ARG A 266 15.79 -17.29 16.03
CA ARG A 266 15.02 -17.59 17.24
C ARG A 266 15.39 -16.67 18.39
N LYS A 267 16.70 -16.53 18.67
CA LYS A 267 17.22 -15.66 19.74
C LYS A 267 16.75 -14.21 19.58
N ALA A 268 16.61 -13.69 18.35
CA ALA A 268 16.12 -12.33 18.12
C ALA A 268 14.65 -12.18 18.52
N ILE A 269 13.82 -13.18 18.23
CA ILE A 269 12.42 -13.21 18.67
C ILE A 269 12.36 -13.26 20.20
N ASP A 270 13.06 -14.22 20.81
CA ASP A 270 13.00 -14.48 22.26
C ASP A 270 13.48 -13.27 23.07
N THR A 271 14.65 -12.71 22.72
CA THR A 271 15.23 -11.56 23.45
C THR A 271 14.42 -10.27 23.25
N SER A 272 13.65 -10.18 22.17
CA SER A 272 12.78 -9.03 21.90
C SER A 272 11.39 -9.15 22.54
N GLY A 273 11.14 -10.18 23.35
CA GLY A 273 9.90 -10.40 24.10
C GLY A 273 8.82 -11.14 23.31
N GLY A 274 9.22 -11.99 22.35
CA GLY A 274 8.33 -12.90 21.61
C GLY A 274 7.30 -12.22 20.71
N TRP A 275 6.42 -13.01 20.13
CA TRP A 275 5.29 -12.54 19.34
C TRP A 275 4.22 -11.96 20.26
N GLN A 276 3.89 -10.68 20.10
CA GLN A 276 2.85 -10.00 20.87
C GLN A 276 1.63 -9.72 19.98
N HIS A 277 0.44 -9.70 20.58
CA HIS A 277 -0.84 -9.58 19.86
C HIS A 277 -1.68 -8.37 20.31
N ASP A 278 -1.06 -7.42 20.96
CA ASP A 278 -1.66 -6.16 21.40
C ASP A 278 -1.80 -5.13 20.26
N THR A 279 -1.21 -5.41 19.09
CA THR A 279 -1.36 -4.65 17.84
C THR A 279 -1.82 -5.55 16.70
N LEU A 280 -2.44 -4.98 15.66
CA LEU A 280 -2.90 -5.73 14.49
C LEU A 280 -1.78 -6.03 13.46
N THR A 281 -0.56 -5.60 13.72
CA THR A 281 0.65 -5.86 12.92
C THR A 281 1.77 -6.31 13.85
N GLU A 282 1.66 -7.56 14.30
CA GLU A 282 2.59 -8.24 15.19
C GLU A 282 4.01 -8.27 14.63
N ASP A 283 4.12 -8.35 13.31
CA ASP A 283 5.35 -8.34 12.53
C ASP A 283 6.09 -6.99 12.64
N THR A 284 5.35 -5.90 12.46
CA THR A 284 5.90 -4.53 12.60
C THR A 284 6.31 -4.26 14.04
N ASP A 285 5.52 -4.68 15.03
CA ASP A 285 5.82 -4.52 16.44
C ASP A 285 7.11 -5.26 16.84
N LEU A 286 7.20 -6.55 16.51
CA LEU A 286 8.40 -7.35 16.80
C LEU A 286 9.63 -6.80 16.07
N SER A 287 9.47 -6.38 14.80
CA SER A 287 10.56 -5.82 14.00
C SER A 287 11.20 -4.60 14.65
N PHE A 288 10.40 -3.66 15.12
CA PHE A 288 10.93 -2.46 15.76
C PHE A 288 11.47 -2.76 17.16
N ARG A 289 10.85 -3.65 17.94
CA ARG A 289 11.40 -4.09 19.23
C ARG A 289 12.76 -4.74 19.06
N ALA A 290 12.92 -5.62 18.08
CA ALA A 290 14.19 -6.31 17.81
C ALA A 290 15.29 -5.32 17.40
N GLN A 291 15.01 -4.39 16.51
CA GLN A 291 16.00 -3.40 16.07
C GLN A 291 16.34 -2.38 17.19
N LEU A 292 15.39 -2.05 18.06
CA LEU A 292 15.66 -1.26 19.28
C LEU A 292 16.59 -2.01 20.27
N MET A 293 16.61 -3.34 20.24
CA MET A 293 17.52 -4.19 21.02
C MET A 293 18.89 -4.39 20.33
N GLY A 294 19.10 -3.78 19.15
CA GLY A 294 20.36 -3.84 18.40
C GLY A 294 20.45 -4.94 17.34
N TRP A 295 19.38 -5.71 17.11
CA TRP A 295 19.38 -6.72 16.05
C TRP A 295 19.43 -6.07 14.67
N LYS A 296 20.28 -6.57 13.78
CA LYS A 296 20.38 -6.15 12.39
C LYS A 296 19.36 -6.88 11.52
N PHE A 297 18.79 -6.15 10.58
CA PHE A 297 17.88 -6.70 9.59
C PHE A 297 18.46 -6.56 8.18
N VAL A 298 18.26 -7.57 7.34
CA VAL A 298 18.73 -7.63 5.95
C VAL A 298 17.53 -7.71 5.01
N TYR A 299 17.53 -6.85 4.00
CA TYR A 299 16.51 -6.84 2.96
C TYR A 299 17.11 -7.15 1.59
N LEU A 300 16.60 -8.18 0.93
CA LEU A 300 17.04 -8.64 -0.38
C LEU A 300 16.06 -8.21 -1.47
N LEU A 301 16.39 -7.13 -2.15
CA LEU A 301 15.55 -6.52 -3.19
C LEU A 301 15.35 -7.44 -4.40
N ASP A 302 16.41 -8.14 -4.81
CA ASP A 302 16.43 -8.94 -6.04
C ASP A 302 15.91 -10.36 -5.83
N GLU A 303 15.77 -10.80 -4.55
CA GLU A 303 15.20 -12.09 -4.21
C GLU A 303 13.68 -11.98 -4.02
N GLU A 304 12.93 -12.71 -4.85
CA GLU A 304 11.49 -12.61 -4.94
C GLU A 304 10.76 -13.73 -4.22
N ALA A 305 9.71 -13.37 -3.49
CA ALA A 305 8.74 -14.28 -2.93
C ALA A 305 7.35 -14.03 -3.57
N PRO A 306 6.92 -14.86 -4.53
CA PRO A 306 5.64 -14.69 -5.21
C PRO A 306 4.46 -14.90 -4.27
N ALA A 307 3.48 -13.99 -4.33
CA ALA A 307 2.27 -14.02 -3.50
C ALA A 307 1.01 -13.68 -4.30
N GLU A 308 -0.12 -14.17 -3.85
CA GLU A 308 -1.44 -13.82 -4.38
C GLU A 308 -1.96 -12.56 -3.70
N ILE A 309 -2.32 -11.53 -4.48
CA ILE A 309 -2.95 -10.30 -3.98
C ILE A 309 -4.47 -10.33 -4.14
N PRO A 310 -5.24 -9.59 -3.30
CA PRO A 310 -6.69 -9.57 -3.35
C PRO A 310 -7.26 -9.16 -4.71
N VAL A 311 -8.15 -9.98 -5.28
CA VAL A 311 -8.86 -9.67 -6.54
C VAL A 311 -10.17 -8.92 -6.31
N GLU A 312 -10.64 -8.87 -5.07
CA GLU A 312 -11.89 -8.26 -4.63
C GLU A 312 -11.62 -6.96 -3.85
N ILE A 313 -12.40 -5.90 -4.16
CA ILE A 313 -12.21 -4.58 -3.57
C ILE A 313 -12.43 -4.55 -2.05
N ASN A 314 -13.42 -5.31 -1.53
CA ASN A 314 -13.71 -5.33 -0.10
C ASN A 314 -12.63 -6.08 0.71
N ALA A 315 -12.03 -7.11 0.10
CA ALA A 315 -10.88 -7.80 0.67
C ALA A 315 -9.66 -6.89 0.74
N PHE A 316 -9.39 -6.14 -0.34
CA PHE A 316 -8.34 -5.14 -0.40
C PHE A 316 -8.54 -4.03 0.65
N LYS A 317 -9.73 -3.43 0.74
CA LYS A 317 -10.06 -2.41 1.76
C LYS A 317 -9.83 -2.94 3.18
N ALA A 318 -10.22 -4.18 3.44
CA ALA A 318 -10.01 -4.81 4.75
C ALA A 318 -8.54 -4.99 5.10
N GLN A 319 -7.73 -5.41 4.13
CA GLN A 319 -6.29 -5.57 4.29
C GLN A 319 -5.62 -4.22 4.58
N GLN A 320 -5.92 -3.20 3.77
CA GLN A 320 -5.37 -1.86 3.94
C GLN A 320 -5.77 -1.21 5.28
N ARG A 321 -7.05 -1.38 5.67
CA ARG A 321 -7.55 -0.92 6.97
C ARG A 321 -6.80 -1.57 8.14
N ARG A 322 -6.56 -2.89 8.08
CA ARG A 322 -5.81 -3.61 9.11
C ARG A 322 -4.39 -3.09 9.22
N TRP A 323 -3.71 -2.91 8.09
CA TRP A 323 -2.35 -2.37 8.07
C TRP A 323 -2.28 -0.94 8.61
N ALA A 324 -3.19 -0.06 8.16
CA ALA A 324 -3.24 1.32 8.65
C ALA A 324 -3.45 1.40 10.16
N LYS A 325 -4.39 0.59 10.70
CA LYS A 325 -4.66 0.54 12.15
C LYS A 325 -3.47 -0.02 12.92
N GLY A 326 -2.92 -1.15 12.47
CA GLY A 326 -1.82 -1.84 13.16
C GLY A 326 -0.56 -0.99 13.23
N VAL A 327 -0.13 -0.38 12.13
CA VAL A 327 1.04 0.52 12.10
C VAL A 327 0.85 1.70 13.07
N MET A 328 -0.36 2.27 13.15
CA MET A 328 -0.65 3.35 14.10
C MET A 328 -0.60 2.88 15.55
N GLN A 329 -1.12 1.67 15.84
CA GLN A 329 -1.03 1.05 17.17
C GLN A 329 0.43 0.82 17.59
N VAL A 330 1.27 0.31 16.68
CA VAL A 330 2.72 0.15 16.93
C VAL A 330 3.37 1.50 17.20
N GLY A 331 3.01 2.54 16.45
CA GLY A 331 3.48 3.90 16.71
C GLY A 331 3.17 4.35 18.14
N LEU A 332 1.90 4.29 18.53
CA LEU A 332 1.48 4.68 19.87
C LEU A 332 2.19 3.86 20.97
N LYS A 333 2.38 2.57 20.77
CA LYS A 333 3.07 1.68 21.72
C LYS A 333 4.57 1.99 21.85
N LEU A 334 5.25 2.24 20.73
CA LEU A 334 6.72 2.29 20.72
C LEU A 334 7.33 3.69 20.72
N TYR A 335 6.56 4.76 20.47
CA TYR A 335 7.09 6.12 20.42
C TYR A 335 7.92 6.53 21.64
N PRO A 336 7.48 6.31 22.89
CA PRO A 336 8.30 6.68 24.05
C PRO A 336 9.66 6.00 24.02
N ARG A 337 9.71 4.70 23.68
CA ARG A 337 10.96 3.94 23.60
C ARG A 337 11.86 4.43 22.45
N ILE A 338 11.28 4.75 21.30
CA ILE A 338 12.02 5.25 20.13
C ILE A 338 12.71 6.59 20.45
N TRP A 339 11.98 7.53 21.07
CA TRP A 339 12.54 8.84 21.37
C TRP A 339 13.59 8.82 22.47
N LEU A 340 13.45 7.92 23.46
CA LEU A 340 14.41 7.74 24.54
C LEU A 340 15.62 6.88 24.13
N ALA A 341 15.53 6.07 23.07
CA ALA A 341 16.63 5.23 22.61
C ALA A 341 17.84 6.06 22.15
N PRO A 342 19.09 5.59 22.37
CA PRO A 342 20.31 6.26 21.92
C PRO A 342 20.53 6.07 20.41
N LEU A 343 19.56 6.51 19.59
CA LEU A 343 19.57 6.40 18.14
C LEU A 343 19.82 7.75 17.50
N PRO A 344 20.48 7.79 16.32
CA PRO A 344 20.62 9.03 15.54
C PRO A 344 19.25 9.64 15.22
N LEU A 345 19.15 10.98 15.27
CA LEU A 345 17.90 11.70 14.99
C LEU A 345 17.30 11.31 13.64
N ARG A 346 18.14 11.06 12.63
CA ARG A 346 17.72 10.58 11.31
C ARG A 346 16.88 9.29 11.40
N VAL A 347 17.31 8.31 12.18
CA VAL A 347 16.59 7.04 12.36
C VAL A 347 15.27 7.27 13.10
N LYS A 348 15.28 8.11 14.14
CA LYS A 348 14.05 8.48 14.89
C LYS A 348 13.02 9.15 13.98
N LEU A 349 13.45 10.11 13.15
CA LEU A 349 12.56 10.79 12.19
C LEU A 349 12.02 9.82 11.13
N GLU A 350 12.84 8.89 10.65
CA GLU A 350 12.39 7.88 9.69
C GLU A 350 11.32 6.98 10.27
N MET A 351 11.48 6.52 11.52
CA MET A 351 10.46 5.77 12.24
C MET A 351 9.20 6.61 12.49
N PHE A 352 9.36 7.91 12.80
CA PHE A 352 8.24 8.83 12.93
C PHE A 352 7.40 8.86 11.65
N PHE A 353 7.99 9.18 10.50
CA PHE A 353 7.28 9.23 9.22
C PHE A 353 6.66 7.87 8.85
N ARG A 354 7.34 6.77 9.13
CA ARG A 354 6.82 5.41 8.88
C ARG A 354 5.57 5.12 9.70
N LEU A 355 5.59 5.39 10.98
CA LEU A 355 4.53 5.02 11.91
C LEU A 355 3.34 5.99 11.89
N THR A 356 3.55 7.25 11.47
CA THR A 356 2.49 8.27 11.37
C THR A 356 1.95 8.47 9.96
N GLY A 357 2.54 7.86 8.93
CA GLY A 357 2.15 8.11 7.53
C GLY A 357 0.66 7.96 7.23
N ASN A 358 -0.03 7.10 7.98
CA ASN A 358 -1.47 6.88 7.84
C ASN A 358 -2.34 8.05 8.36
N ILE A 359 -1.78 9.03 9.09
CA ILE A 359 -2.47 10.28 9.46
C ILE A 359 -2.89 11.07 8.21
N SER A 360 -2.22 10.86 7.09
CA SER A 360 -2.62 11.44 5.81
C SER A 360 -4.07 11.12 5.41
N TYR A 361 -4.63 9.98 5.81
CA TYR A 361 -6.01 9.60 5.46
C TYR A 361 -7.08 10.47 6.15
N PRO A 362 -7.10 10.68 7.47
CA PRO A 362 -8.02 11.63 8.07
C PRO A 362 -7.83 13.06 7.55
N LEU A 363 -6.58 13.51 7.32
CA LEU A 363 -6.31 14.81 6.70
C LEU A 363 -6.90 14.91 5.30
N MET A 364 -6.79 13.84 4.50
CA MET A 364 -7.36 13.78 3.15
C MET A 364 -8.91 13.85 3.17
N ILE A 365 -9.57 13.26 4.19
CA ILE A 365 -11.01 13.38 4.34
C ILE A 365 -11.41 14.84 4.61
N VAL A 366 -10.72 15.51 5.53
CA VAL A 366 -10.98 16.93 5.81
C VAL A 366 -10.72 17.78 4.56
N ALA A 367 -9.60 17.55 3.86
CA ALA A 367 -9.29 18.23 2.61
C ALA A 367 -10.38 17.97 1.54
N SER A 368 -10.96 16.76 1.47
CA SER A 368 -12.03 16.43 0.54
C SER A 368 -13.30 17.22 0.81
N PHE A 369 -13.69 17.40 2.06
CA PHE A 369 -14.83 18.24 2.43
C PHE A 369 -14.61 19.71 2.09
N LEU A 370 -13.37 20.21 2.21
CA LEU A 370 -13.05 21.61 1.95
C LEU A 370 -12.96 21.95 0.45
N GLN A 371 -12.92 20.97 -0.46
CA GLN A 371 -12.69 21.24 -1.90
C GLN A 371 -13.75 22.15 -2.52
N PHE A 372 -15.05 21.92 -2.23
CA PHE A 372 -16.10 22.76 -2.80
C PHE A 372 -16.15 24.17 -2.19
N PRO A 373 -16.14 24.35 -0.86
CA PRO A 373 -15.96 25.68 -0.27
C PRO A 373 -14.72 26.42 -0.80
N LEU A 374 -13.60 25.71 -0.93
CA LEU A 374 -12.38 26.27 -1.45
C LEU A 374 -12.50 26.75 -2.91
N LEU A 375 -13.29 26.06 -3.74
CA LEU A 375 -13.57 26.51 -5.12
C LEU A 375 -14.29 27.87 -5.11
N LEU A 376 -15.25 28.07 -4.18
CA LEU A 376 -15.98 29.34 -4.04
C LEU A 376 -15.04 30.47 -3.62
N VAL A 377 -14.20 30.20 -2.60
CA VAL A 377 -13.21 31.19 -2.12
C VAL A 377 -12.22 31.54 -3.24
N ARG A 378 -11.71 30.55 -3.96
CA ARG A 378 -10.72 30.76 -5.05
C ARG A 378 -11.31 31.49 -6.25
N TYR A 379 -12.56 31.27 -6.57
CA TYR A 379 -13.23 31.99 -7.66
C TYR A 379 -13.26 33.50 -7.41
N ASN A 380 -13.37 33.91 -6.14
CA ASN A 380 -13.49 35.31 -5.75
C ASN A 380 -12.12 35.98 -5.43
N GLN A 381 -11.00 35.25 -5.56
CA GLN A 381 -9.67 35.78 -5.21
C GLN A 381 -8.74 35.89 -6.41
N PRO A 382 -7.86 36.91 -6.47
CA PRO A 382 -6.80 36.97 -7.48
C PRO A 382 -5.93 35.72 -7.40
N PHE A 383 -5.82 35.03 -8.53
CA PHE A 383 -5.09 33.78 -8.65
C PHE A 383 -3.66 33.77 -8.08
N TYR A 384 -2.94 34.86 -8.31
CA TYR A 384 -1.52 34.94 -7.99
C TYR A 384 -1.18 34.76 -6.51
N HIS A 385 -1.99 35.31 -5.61
CA HIS A 385 -1.69 35.26 -4.17
C HIS A 385 -1.79 33.86 -3.59
N LEU A 386 -2.74 33.04 -4.05
CA LEU A 386 -2.90 31.67 -3.58
C LEU A 386 -1.96 30.70 -4.32
N MET A 387 -1.64 30.97 -5.60
CA MET A 387 -0.79 30.08 -6.40
C MET A 387 0.65 29.99 -5.86
N ILE A 388 1.19 31.06 -5.29
CA ILE A 388 2.54 31.09 -4.69
C ILE A 388 2.65 30.07 -3.56
N LEU A 389 1.60 29.85 -2.79
CA LEU A 389 1.56 28.85 -1.70
C LEU A 389 1.11 27.48 -2.20
N ASP A 390 0.08 27.42 -3.06
CA ASP A 390 -0.48 26.17 -3.54
C ASP A 390 0.51 25.33 -4.36
N LEU A 391 1.21 25.96 -5.31
CA LEU A 391 2.02 25.24 -6.28
C LEU A 391 3.17 24.46 -5.63
N PRO A 392 4.00 25.03 -4.75
CA PRO A 392 5.04 24.26 -4.06
C PRO A 392 4.45 23.13 -3.21
N LEU A 393 3.39 23.39 -2.45
CA LEU A 393 2.77 22.40 -1.58
C LEU A 393 2.13 21.24 -2.37
N LEU A 394 1.48 21.55 -3.51
CA LEU A 394 0.95 20.53 -4.42
C LEU A 394 2.05 19.71 -5.10
N ILE A 395 3.17 20.33 -5.46
CA ILE A 395 4.34 19.63 -6.00
C ILE A 395 4.84 18.62 -4.98
N PHE A 396 5.10 19.02 -3.74
CA PHE A 396 5.60 18.11 -2.72
C PHE A 396 4.59 17.02 -2.35
N SER A 397 3.31 17.33 -2.24
CA SER A 397 2.29 16.34 -1.87
C SER A 397 1.96 15.38 -3.00
N SER A 398 1.83 15.84 -4.26
CA SER A 398 1.32 15.05 -5.38
C SER A 398 2.44 14.47 -6.25
N ILE A 399 3.42 15.27 -6.68
CA ILE A 399 4.52 14.80 -7.52
C ILE A 399 5.39 13.79 -6.77
N SER A 400 5.53 13.94 -5.44
CA SER A 400 6.22 12.93 -4.62
C SER A 400 5.66 11.53 -4.80
N VAL A 401 4.34 11.39 -4.94
CA VAL A 401 3.65 10.11 -5.16
C VAL A 401 4.00 9.53 -6.53
N VAL A 402 3.98 10.38 -7.56
CA VAL A 402 4.35 9.99 -8.93
C VAL A 402 5.80 9.55 -9.01
N LEU A 403 6.72 10.31 -8.42
CA LEU A 403 8.15 9.95 -8.38
C LEU A 403 8.40 8.65 -7.62
N PHE A 404 7.71 8.45 -6.52
CA PHE A 404 7.86 7.27 -5.67
C PHE A 404 7.42 5.99 -6.39
N TYR A 405 6.19 5.92 -6.86
CA TYR A 405 5.69 4.75 -7.57
C TYR A 405 6.30 4.61 -8.96
N GLY A 406 6.57 5.73 -9.62
CA GLY A 406 7.27 5.75 -10.90
C GLY A 406 8.67 5.17 -10.82
N SER A 407 9.41 5.45 -9.72
CA SER A 407 10.73 4.87 -9.48
C SER A 407 10.68 3.35 -9.31
N ALA A 408 9.69 2.81 -8.61
CA ALA A 408 9.50 1.37 -8.45
C ALA A 408 9.18 0.70 -9.79
N VAL A 409 8.23 1.26 -10.55
CA VAL A 409 7.87 0.76 -11.89
C VAL A 409 9.09 0.80 -12.83
N TRP A 410 9.83 1.91 -12.83
CA TRP A 410 11.01 2.07 -13.67
C TRP A 410 12.13 1.08 -13.33
N TYR A 411 12.36 0.83 -12.04
CA TYR A 411 13.39 -0.11 -11.59
C TYR A 411 13.06 -1.55 -12.02
N LEU A 412 11.80 -1.99 -11.81
CA LEU A 412 11.40 -3.37 -12.09
C LEU A 412 11.16 -3.65 -13.57
N ASP A 413 10.79 -2.65 -14.36
CA ASP A 413 10.28 -2.89 -15.71
C ASP A 413 10.61 -1.73 -16.67
N GLN A 414 11.91 -1.54 -16.92
CA GLN A 414 12.40 -0.46 -17.79
C GLN A 414 11.81 -0.48 -19.22
N LYS A 415 11.36 -1.64 -19.69
CA LYS A 415 10.78 -1.80 -21.05
C LYS A 415 9.28 -1.54 -21.11
N ARG A 416 8.61 -1.28 -19.99
CA ARG A 416 7.15 -1.22 -19.89
C ARG A 416 6.63 0.14 -19.41
N ALA A 417 7.04 1.21 -20.11
CA ALA A 417 6.48 2.55 -19.93
C ALA A 417 4.94 2.61 -19.79
N PRO A 418 4.13 1.70 -20.42
CA PRO A 418 2.67 1.70 -20.23
C PRO A 418 2.20 1.57 -18.78
N ARG A 419 2.99 0.95 -17.89
CA ARG A 419 2.60 0.88 -16.45
C ARG A 419 2.61 2.25 -15.78
N LEU A 420 3.42 3.21 -16.26
CA LEU A 420 3.45 4.59 -15.74
C LEU A 420 2.11 5.32 -15.98
N LEU A 421 1.37 4.97 -17.03
CA LEU A 421 0.04 5.54 -17.31
C LEU A 421 -1.00 5.18 -16.22
N HIS A 422 -0.73 4.17 -15.39
CA HIS A 422 -1.60 3.81 -14.28
C HIS A 422 -1.37 4.68 -13.02
N LEU A 423 -0.32 5.52 -12.97
CA LEU A 423 0.01 6.31 -11.77
C LEU A 423 -1.13 7.23 -11.31
N PRO A 424 -1.86 7.96 -12.18
CA PRO A 424 -3.03 8.73 -11.74
C PRO A 424 -4.11 7.84 -11.11
N LEU A 425 -4.32 6.63 -11.64
CA LEU A 425 -5.29 5.68 -11.09
C LEU A 425 -4.82 5.11 -9.73
N VAL A 426 -3.51 4.90 -9.53
CA VAL A 426 -2.93 4.53 -8.24
C VAL A 426 -3.16 5.62 -7.20
N MET A 427 -2.97 6.90 -7.58
CA MET A 427 -3.28 8.03 -6.71
C MET A 427 -4.77 8.06 -6.34
N GLY A 428 -5.65 7.91 -7.33
CA GLY A 428 -7.09 7.82 -7.11
C GLY A 428 -7.47 6.64 -6.20
N LEU A 429 -6.85 5.46 -6.40
CA LEU A 429 -7.07 4.30 -5.52
C LEU A 429 -6.67 4.61 -4.06
N GLY A 430 -5.54 5.31 -3.85
CA GLY A 430 -5.11 5.78 -2.54
C GLY A 430 -6.12 6.73 -1.89
N ILE A 431 -6.66 7.68 -2.67
CA ILE A 431 -7.73 8.60 -2.22
C ILE A 431 -8.99 7.82 -1.85
N GLY A 432 -9.38 6.84 -2.66
CA GLY A 432 -10.56 6.02 -2.40
C GLY A 432 -10.48 5.18 -1.12
N LEU A 433 -9.27 4.87 -0.62
CA LEU A 433 -9.07 4.23 0.68
C LEU A 433 -9.29 5.18 1.87
N ALA A 434 -9.41 6.50 1.64
CA ALA A 434 -9.37 7.49 2.70
C ALA A 434 -10.39 7.23 3.82
N PHE A 435 -11.66 6.97 3.49
CA PHE A 435 -12.69 6.70 4.52
C PHE A 435 -12.40 5.45 5.35
N SER A 436 -12.00 4.35 4.69
CA SER A 436 -11.70 3.09 5.36
C SER A 436 -10.50 3.23 6.31
N ASN A 437 -9.45 3.89 5.84
CA ASN A 437 -8.19 4.01 6.57
C ASN A 437 -8.23 5.17 7.59
N ALA A 438 -8.92 6.28 7.32
CA ALA A 438 -9.16 7.33 8.31
C ALA A 438 -9.88 6.78 9.54
N ARG A 439 -10.94 5.98 9.32
CA ARG A 439 -11.62 5.28 10.41
C ARG A 439 -10.66 4.36 11.18
N ALA A 440 -9.78 3.64 10.50
CA ALA A 440 -8.77 2.77 11.12
C ALA A 440 -7.80 3.55 12.02
N VAL A 441 -7.33 4.71 11.54
CA VAL A 441 -6.44 5.60 12.30
C VAL A 441 -7.14 6.16 13.53
N LEU A 442 -8.38 6.66 13.38
CA LEU A 442 -9.16 7.18 14.51
C LEU A 442 -9.44 6.08 15.55
N GLU A 443 -9.82 4.87 15.10
CA GLU A 443 -10.00 3.72 16.01
C GLU A 443 -8.71 3.37 16.77
N ALA A 444 -7.54 3.49 16.13
CA ALA A 444 -6.26 3.26 16.79
C ALA A 444 -5.96 4.35 17.84
N LEU A 445 -6.16 5.63 17.49
CA LEU A 445 -5.95 6.78 18.39
C LEU A 445 -6.88 6.73 19.62
N LEU A 446 -8.11 6.26 19.42
CA LEU A 446 -9.12 6.13 20.48
C LEU A 446 -9.02 4.80 21.26
N GLY A 447 -8.03 3.95 20.97
CA GLY A 447 -7.85 2.67 21.66
C GLY A 447 -8.95 1.63 21.39
N VAL A 448 -9.76 1.79 20.33
CA VAL A 448 -10.84 0.87 20.00
C VAL A 448 -10.27 -0.48 19.57
N LYS A 449 -10.58 -1.54 20.31
CA LYS A 449 -10.21 -2.92 19.95
C LYS A 449 -11.01 -3.39 18.72
N SER A 450 -10.40 -4.18 17.86
CA SER A 450 -11.08 -4.83 16.74
C SER A 450 -10.48 -6.20 16.49
N GLU A 451 -11.33 -7.14 16.08
CA GLU A 451 -10.91 -8.48 15.72
C GLU A 451 -10.04 -8.49 14.46
N PHE A 452 -9.18 -9.47 14.38
CA PHE A 452 -8.40 -9.73 13.17
C PHE A 452 -9.29 -10.31 12.08
N VAL A 453 -9.56 -9.51 11.05
CA VAL A 453 -10.29 -9.95 9.86
C VAL A 453 -9.30 -10.36 8.79
N ARG A 454 -9.27 -11.66 8.48
CA ARG A 454 -8.40 -12.18 7.42
C ARG A 454 -8.80 -11.69 6.03
N THR A 455 -7.84 -11.66 5.11
CA THR A 455 -8.06 -11.40 3.67
C THR A 455 -8.27 -12.72 2.95
N PRO A 456 -9.44 -12.99 2.33
CA PRO A 456 -9.68 -14.24 1.61
C PRO A 456 -8.68 -14.44 0.46
N LYS A 457 -8.20 -15.68 0.29
CA LYS A 457 -7.35 -16.13 -0.81
C LYS A 457 -8.13 -17.14 -1.65
N TYR A 458 -8.03 -17.03 -2.97
CA TYR A 458 -8.87 -17.78 -3.88
C TYR A 458 -8.11 -18.66 -4.86
N ARG A 459 -6.78 -18.72 -4.78
CA ARG A 459 -5.91 -19.43 -5.75
C ARG A 459 -6.17 -18.93 -7.17
N VAL A 460 -6.10 -17.62 -7.37
CA VAL A 460 -6.24 -16.98 -8.68
C VAL A 460 -4.84 -16.78 -9.25
N GLU A 461 -4.51 -17.52 -10.30
CA GLU A 461 -3.18 -17.48 -10.93
C GLU A 461 -3.24 -16.88 -12.34
N GLU A 462 -4.32 -17.13 -13.09
CA GLU A 462 -4.49 -16.67 -14.47
C GLU A 462 -5.62 -15.64 -14.63
N ALA A 463 -5.49 -14.81 -15.67
CA ALA A 463 -6.50 -13.79 -15.99
C ALA A 463 -7.88 -14.38 -16.37
N SER A 464 -7.92 -15.63 -16.84
CA SER A 464 -9.14 -16.36 -17.20
C SER A 464 -9.91 -16.94 -16.01
N ASP A 465 -9.29 -17.03 -14.82
CA ASP A 465 -9.90 -17.66 -13.65
C ASP A 465 -11.01 -16.79 -13.03
N ALA A 466 -12.25 -17.04 -13.43
CA ALA A 466 -13.44 -16.43 -12.84
C ALA A 466 -14.05 -17.24 -11.68
N THR A 467 -13.46 -18.38 -11.32
CA THR A 467 -14.00 -19.32 -10.32
C THR A 467 -14.12 -18.72 -8.93
N TRP A 468 -13.28 -17.75 -8.57
CA TRP A 468 -13.32 -17.05 -7.30
C TRP A 468 -14.69 -16.42 -6.98
N LYS A 469 -15.47 -16.03 -8.00
CA LYS A 469 -16.81 -15.46 -7.84
C LYS A 469 -17.81 -16.43 -7.20
N ARG A 470 -17.56 -17.74 -7.31
CA ARG A 470 -18.39 -18.81 -6.75
C ARG A 470 -17.86 -19.34 -5.41
N LYS A 471 -16.62 -18.98 -5.02
CA LYS A 471 -15.98 -19.48 -3.81
C LYS A 471 -16.57 -18.85 -2.54
N LYS A 472 -16.43 -19.55 -1.40
CA LYS A 472 -16.85 -19.11 -0.06
C LYS A 472 -16.05 -17.85 0.36
N TYR A 473 -16.37 -17.26 1.50
CA TYR A 473 -15.66 -16.15 2.16
C TYR A 473 -15.96 -14.73 1.66
N LYS A 474 -17.15 -14.47 1.12
CA LYS A 474 -17.59 -13.11 0.75
C LYS A 474 -17.94 -12.26 1.97
N ARG A 475 -17.56 -11.00 1.92
CA ARG A 475 -17.78 -10.04 3.01
C ARG A 475 -19.20 -9.49 3.03
N LYS A 476 -19.74 -9.22 4.25
CA LYS A 476 -21.07 -8.58 4.43
C LYS A 476 -21.02 -7.09 3.98
N ARG A 477 -22.17 -6.57 3.55
CA ARG A 477 -22.35 -5.15 3.20
C ARG A 477 -22.20 -4.24 4.42
N GLY A 478 -21.50 -3.12 4.25
CA GLY A 478 -21.49 -1.98 5.17
C GLY A 478 -22.07 -0.74 4.48
N LEU A 479 -22.27 0.35 5.21
CA LEU A 479 -22.72 1.65 4.68
C LEU A 479 -21.63 2.44 3.96
N LEU A 480 -20.36 2.09 4.17
CA LEU A 480 -19.21 2.79 3.60
C LEU A 480 -19.25 2.99 2.08
N PRO A 481 -19.70 2.01 1.26
CA PRO A 481 -19.80 2.22 -0.20
C PRO A 481 -20.79 3.33 -0.60
N LEU A 482 -21.85 3.54 0.17
CA LEU A 482 -22.81 4.62 -0.10
C LEU A 482 -22.20 5.99 0.20
N LEU A 483 -21.42 6.10 1.28
CA LEU A 483 -20.66 7.32 1.59
C LEU A 483 -19.65 7.64 0.50
N GLU A 484 -18.91 6.63 0.03
CA GLU A 484 -17.95 6.78 -1.08
C GLU A 484 -18.64 7.26 -2.37
N LEU A 485 -19.79 6.69 -2.73
CA LEU A 485 -20.58 7.17 -3.88
C LEU A 485 -21.13 8.57 -3.71
N GLY A 486 -21.57 8.92 -2.49
CA GLY A 486 -21.97 10.30 -2.17
C GLY A 486 -20.86 11.30 -2.43
N PHE A 487 -19.62 10.96 -2.03
CA PHE A 487 -18.44 11.79 -2.33
C PHE A 487 -18.07 11.79 -3.83
N ALA A 488 -18.26 10.69 -4.53
CA ALA A 488 -18.08 10.69 -5.99
C ALA A 488 -19.06 11.66 -6.67
N ILE A 489 -20.34 11.69 -6.26
CA ILE A 489 -21.33 12.65 -6.75
C ILE A 489 -20.92 14.09 -6.38
N TYR A 490 -20.48 14.32 -5.14
CA TYR A 490 -19.97 15.62 -4.69
C TYR A 490 -18.84 16.12 -5.58
N PHE A 491 -17.85 15.28 -5.90
CA PHE A 491 -16.75 15.66 -6.79
C PHE A 491 -17.19 15.82 -8.26
N LEU A 492 -18.17 15.05 -8.71
CA LEU A 492 -18.76 15.25 -10.04
C LEU A 492 -19.42 16.64 -10.15
N LEU A 493 -20.17 17.04 -9.12
CA LEU A 493 -20.76 18.38 -9.05
C LEU A 493 -19.69 19.46 -9.00
N ALA A 494 -18.61 19.26 -8.24
CA ALA A 494 -17.47 20.18 -8.20
C ALA A 494 -16.78 20.31 -9.57
N ILE A 495 -16.62 19.21 -10.33
CA ILE A 495 -16.09 19.22 -11.69
C ILE A 495 -16.99 20.04 -12.62
N ILE A 496 -18.30 19.77 -12.60
CA ILE A 496 -19.28 20.51 -13.44
C ILE A 496 -19.25 22.00 -13.10
N TYR A 497 -19.21 22.33 -11.82
CA TYR A 497 -19.13 23.72 -11.35
C TYR A 497 -17.84 24.39 -11.77
N SER A 498 -16.68 23.74 -11.62
CA SER A 498 -15.37 24.24 -12.07
C SER A 498 -15.34 24.46 -13.59
N ALA A 499 -15.94 23.57 -14.37
CA ALA A 499 -16.02 23.73 -15.82
C ALA A 499 -16.88 24.94 -16.23
N ARG A 500 -18.02 25.16 -15.53
CA ARG A 500 -18.89 26.34 -15.76
C ARG A 500 -18.20 27.67 -15.44
N LEU A 501 -17.31 27.65 -14.44
CA LEU A 501 -16.53 28.82 -14.03
C LEU A 501 -15.19 28.95 -14.77
N HIS A 502 -14.95 28.10 -15.78
CA HIS A 502 -13.69 28.05 -16.56
C HIS A 502 -12.43 27.78 -15.71
N MET A 503 -12.57 27.15 -14.55
CA MET A 503 -11.46 26.77 -13.65
C MET A 503 -10.81 25.44 -14.09
N TRP A 504 -10.33 25.36 -15.31
CA TRP A 504 -9.83 24.13 -15.96
C TRP A 504 -8.66 23.48 -15.19
N GLY A 505 -7.80 24.29 -14.55
CA GLY A 505 -6.64 23.80 -13.79
C GLY A 505 -6.99 22.95 -12.57
N THR A 506 -8.21 23.06 -12.02
CA THR A 506 -8.66 22.28 -10.86
C THR A 506 -9.20 20.90 -11.24
N ILE A 507 -9.73 20.76 -12.47
CA ILE A 507 -10.42 19.55 -12.93
C ILE A 507 -9.57 18.28 -12.86
N PRO A 508 -8.28 18.25 -13.26
CA PRO A 508 -7.47 17.03 -13.15
C PRO A 508 -7.37 16.49 -11.73
N PHE A 509 -7.28 17.38 -10.74
CA PHE A 509 -7.23 16.96 -9.32
C PHE A 509 -8.59 16.44 -8.84
N LEU A 510 -9.69 17.12 -9.18
CA LEU A 510 -11.05 16.67 -8.84
C LEU A 510 -11.38 15.31 -9.47
N LEU A 511 -10.87 15.03 -10.67
CA LEU A 511 -11.03 13.74 -11.34
C LEU A 511 -10.35 12.59 -10.56
N LEU A 512 -9.22 12.82 -9.89
CA LEU A 512 -8.59 11.80 -9.04
C LEU A 512 -9.49 11.41 -7.86
N PHE A 513 -10.13 12.39 -7.23
CA PHE A 513 -11.07 12.15 -6.13
C PHE A 513 -12.35 11.47 -6.62
N PHE A 514 -12.93 11.97 -7.73
CA PHE A 514 -14.09 11.36 -8.37
C PHE A 514 -13.85 9.89 -8.71
N PHE A 515 -12.73 9.59 -9.39
CA PHE A 515 -12.35 8.22 -9.72
C PHE A 515 -12.14 7.39 -8.45
N GLY A 516 -11.39 7.89 -7.48
CA GLY A 516 -11.05 7.15 -6.26
C GLY A 516 -12.29 6.71 -5.48
N PHE A 517 -13.15 7.65 -5.13
CA PHE A 517 -14.38 7.36 -4.40
C PHE A 517 -15.40 6.59 -5.25
N GLY A 518 -15.56 6.95 -6.52
CA GLY A 518 -16.46 6.28 -7.46
C GLY A 518 -16.08 4.81 -7.69
N TYR A 519 -14.81 4.54 -7.96
CA TYR A 519 -14.31 3.19 -8.17
C TYR A 519 -14.48 2.31 -6.91
N MET A 520 -14.09 2.84 -5.73
CA MET A 520 -14.24 2.10 -4.46
C MET A 520 -15.70 1.81 -4.11
N GLY A 521 -16.57 2.81 -4.20
CA GLY A 521 -17.99 2.65 -3.88
C GLY A 521 -18.71 1.73 -4.86
N LEU A 522 -18.56 1.98 -6.17
CA LEU A 522 -19.22 1.20 -7.22
C LEU A 522 -18.78 -0.27 -7.21
N MET A 523 -17.47 -0.53 -7.20
CA MET A 523 -16.95 -1.90 -7.19
C MET A 523 -17.33 -2.66 -5.92
N SER A 524 -17.37 -2.00 -4.76
CA SER A 524 -17.85 -2.61 -3.52
C SER A 524 -19.30 -3.08 -3.61
N LEU A 525 -20.18 -2.30 -4.27
CA LEU A 525 -21.57 -2.69 -4.47
C LEU A 525 -21.73 -3.77 -5.53
N LEU A 526 -21.09 -3.62 -6.69
CA LEU A 526 -21.20 -4.57 -7.81
C LEU A 526 -20.71 -5.97 -7.43
N GLN A 527 -19.55 -6.08 -6.80
CA GLN A 527 -19.00 -7.38 -6.40
C GLN A 527 -19.86 -8.07 -5.33
N THR A 528 -20.50 -7.30 -4.44
CA THR A 528 -21.43 -7.84 -3.45
C THR A 528 -22.77 -8.26 -4.08
N ALA A 529 -23.29 -7.51 -5.05
CA ALA A 529 -24.56 -7.80 -5.74
C ALA A 529 -24.47 -9.05 -6.62
N SER A 530 -23.38 -9.18 -7.40
CA SER A 530 -23.14 -10.36 -8.25
C SER A 530 -23.15 -11.66 -7.46
N GLY A 531 -22.59 -11.65 -6.23
CA GLY A 531 -22.63 -12.83 -5.34
C GLY A 531 -24.04 -13.22 -4.90
N LYS A 532 -24.96 -12.26 -4.70
CA LYS A 532 -26.36 -12.55 -4.31
C LYS A 532 -27.20 -13.08 -5.48
N ARG A 533 -27.03 -12.51 -6.68
CA ARG A 533 -27.73 -13.00 -7.89
C ARG A 533 -27.34 -14.44 -8.24
N LEU A 534 -26.05 -14.76 -8.19
CA LEU A 534 -25.57 -16.13 -8.42
C LEU A 534 -26.07 -17.11 -7.34
N ALA A 535 -26.10 -16.72 -6.07
CA ALA A 535 -26.64 -17.56 -4.99
C ALA A 535 -28.16 -17.75 -5.09
N ALA A 536 -28.90 -16.78 -5.63
CA ALA A 536 -30.34 -16.90 -5.87
C ALA A 536 -30.66 -17.84 -7.03
N LEU A 537 -29.81 -17.88 -8.07
CA LEU A 537 -29.97 -18.80 -9.23
C LEU A 537 -29.64 -20.26 -8.89
N TRP A 538 -28.94 -20.50 -7.77
CA TRP A 538 -28.52 -21.83 -7.32
C TRP A 538 -29.28 -22.31 -6.06
N ARG A 539 -30.42 -21.72 -5.71
CA ARG A 539 -31.32 -22.35 -4.74
C ARG A 539 -31.90 -23.60 -5.40
N PRO A 540 -31.66 -24.80 -4.85
CA PRO A 540 -32.36 -25.97 -5.32
C PRO A 540 -33.85 -25.68 -5.20
N LEU A 541 -34.60 -25.93 -6.24
CA LEU A 541 -36.07 -25.96 -6.22
C LEU A 541 -36.46 -26.88 -5.04
N LYS A 542 -37.17 -26.35 -4.06
CA LYS A 542 -37.74 -27.17 -3.01
C LYS A 542 -38.50 -28.31 -3.71
N PRO A 543 -38.28 -29.57 -3.37
CA PRO A 543 -39.12 -30.65 -3.91
C PRO A 543 -40.56 -30.26 -3.61
N SER A 544 -41.38 -30.20 -4.64
CA SER A 544 -42.83 -30.08 -4.49
C SER A 544 -43.30 -31.28 -3.69
N ASN A 545 -43.77 -31.06 -2.47
CA ASN A 545 -44.55 -32.07 -1.77
C ASN A 545 -45.84 -32.25 -2.57
N THR A 546 -45.84 -33.26 -3.47
CA THR A 546 -47.08 -33.83 -3.97
C THR A 546 -47.41 -34.95 -3.01
N THR A 547 -48.45 -34.70 -2.24
CA THR A 547 -49.22 -35.69 -1.47
C THR A 547 -49.72 -36.81 -2.37
#